data_41440ab6bb9c0c3401fceb16df9b7f38
#
_entry.id   41440ab6bb9c0c3401fceb16df9b7f38
#
_cell.length_a   1.000
_cell.length_b   1.000
_cell.length_c   1.000
_cell.angle_alpha   90.00
_cell.angle_beta   90.00
_cell.angle_gamma   90.00
#
_symmetry.space_group_name_H-M   'P 1'
#
loop_
_entity.id
_entity.type
_entity.pdbx_description
1 polymer ?
#
loop_
_entity_poly.entity_id
_entity_poly.type
_entity_poly.pdbx_seq_one_letter_code
_entity_poly.pdbx_strand_id
1 'polypeptide(L)'
;MSGPEDDDVPARVFEGLFLGGGLLPNEALAAELAGVGYQPGAPRDAYSSKTWREALEVARRHAYPGLSEGEGFRALGRRFAAGFGKTVVGRVFRTVAPLFGVDRTLLSVPRYLHTVRRRMRVEMHAVGANRYRLVASDPHPNPEFIAGCLLGILDVFSIEGEAVVTLAEGERFELELTWR
;
A
#
# COMPACT_ATOMS: atom_id res chain seq x y z
N MET A 1 -5.97 -10.51 -22.42
CA MET A 1 -4.76 -9.79 -22.88
C MET A 1 -4.83 -8.40 -22.27
N SER A 2 -3.99 -8.11 -21.26
CA SER A 2 -3.87 -6.76 -20.70
C SER A 2 -3.31 -5.84 -21.78
N GLY A 3 -3.90 -4.65 -21.94
CA GLY A 3 -3.39 -3.67 -22.91
C GLY A 3 -1.99 -3.21 -22.51
N PRO A 4 -1.21 -2.60 -23.45
CA PRO A 4 0.15 -2.16 -23.20
C PRO A 4 0.29 -1.06 -22.13
N GLU A 5 -0.82 -0.63 -21.52
CA GLU A 5 -0.89 0.43 -20.50
C GLU A 5 -1.00 -0.07 -19.07
N ASP A 6 -1.16 -1.38 -18.85
CA ASP A 6 -1.41 -1.94 -17.50
C ASP A 6 -0.13 -2.58 -16.95
N ASP A 7 0.33 -2.09 -15.79
CA ASP A 7 1.41 -2.74 -15.03
C ASP A 7 0.90 -4.02 -14.38
N ASP A 8 1.75 -5.04 -14.39
CA ASP A 8 1.51 -6.26 -13.65
C ASP A 8 1.81 -6.06 -12.15
N VAL A 9 0.80 -6.30 -11.33
CA VAL A 9 0.91 -6.29 -9.87
C VAL A 9 1.12 -7.74 -9.39
N PRO A 10 2.26 -8.08 -8.77
CA PRO A 10 2.52 -9.43 -8.30
C PRO A 10 1.45 -9.95 -7.32
N ALA A 11 1.09 -11.22 -7.40
CA ALA A 11 0.08 -11.85 -6.52
C ALA A 11 0.38 -11.68 -5.04
N ARG A 12 1.66 -11.67 -4.63
CA ARG A 12 2.08 -11.42 -3.23
C ARG A 12 1.59 -10.09 -2.65
N VAL A 13 1.26 -9.11 -3.51
CA VAL A 13 0.69 -7.83 -3.07
C VAL A 13 -0.74 -8.03 -2.60
N PHE A 14 -1.53 -8.81 -3.35
CA PHE A 14 -2.88 -9.20 -2.94
C PHE A 14 -2.85 -10.07 -1.67
N GLU A 15 -1.93 -11.03 -1.59
CA GLU A 15 -1.73 -11.86 -0.39
C GLU A 15 -1.41 -11.01 0.84
N GLY A 16 -0.60 -9.97 0.69
CA GLY A 16 -0.29 -9.02 1.76
C GLY A 16 -1.55 -8.35 2.33
N LEU A 17 -2.51 -8.02 1.48
CA LEU A 17 -3.75 -7.39 1.89
C LEU A 17 -4.76 -8.43 2.45
N PHE A 18 -5.07 -9.45 1.66
CA PHE A 18 -6.17 -10.36 1.96
C PHE A 18 -5.79 -11.43 2.99
N LEU A 19 -4.67 -12.11 2.81
CA LEU A 19 -4.22 -13.14 3.75
C LEU A 19 -3.50 -12.53 4.95
N GLY A 20 -2.41 -11.82 4.71
CA GLY A 20 -1.61 -11.21 5.76
C GLY A 20 -2.35 -10.13 6.54
N GLY A 21 -3.11 -9.28 5.86
CA GLY A 21 -3.93 -8.22 6.46
C GLY A 21 -5.18 -8.73 7.19
N GLY A 22 -5.49 -10.02 7.06
CA GLY A 22 -6.65 -10.63 7.73
C GLY A 22 -7.99 -10.17 7.15
N LEU A 23 -8.00 -9.71 5.89
CA LEU A 23 -9.22 -9.49 5.12
C LEU A 23 -9.63 -10.79 4.42
N LEU A 24 -9.81 -11.85 5.22
CA LEU A 24 -10.24 -13.13 4.68
C LEU A 24 -11.61 -12.97 4.03
N PRO A 25 -11.74 -13.25 2.74
CA PRO A 25 -12.99 -13.07 2.03
C PRO A 25 -14.08 -13.99 2.61
N ASN A 26 -15.17 -13.38 3.08
CA ASN A 26 -16.43 -14.08 3.20
C ASN A 26 -17.04 -14.25 1.80
N GLU A 27 -18.16 -14.95 1.70
CA GLU A 27 -18.80 -15.27 0.42
C GLU A 27 -19.12 -14.01 -0.40
N ALA A 28 -19.64 -12.95 0.23
CA ALA A 28 -19.97 -11.68 -0.44
C ALA A 28 -18.72 -10.97 -0.97
N LEU A 29 -17.69 -10.82 -0.13
CA LEU A 29 -16.42 -10.22 -0.54
C LEU A 29 -15.73 -11.04 -1.64
N ALA A 30 -15.75 -12.38 -1.52
CA ALA A 30 -15.16 -13.27 -2.54
C ALA A 30 -15.85 -13.13 -3.90
N ALA A 31 -17.18 -13.03 -3.93
CA ALA A 31 -17.95 -12.84 -5.15
C ALA A 31 -17.63 -11.50 -5.83
N GLU A 32 -17.56 -10.38 -5.05
CA GLU A 32 -17.21 -9.08 -5.62
C GLU A 32 -15.76 -9.06 -6.12
N LEU A 33 -14.82 -9.66 -5.38
CA LEU A 33 -13.42 -9.77 -5.81
C LEU A 33 -13.27 -10.59 -7.10
N ALA A 34 -14.04 -11.69 -7.24
CA ALA A 34 -14.08 -12.46 -8.48
C ALA A 34 -14.62 -11.62 -9.65
N GLY A 35 -15.62 -10.77 -9.41
CA GLY A 35 -16.19 -9.85 -10.39
C GLY A 35 -15.19 -8.84 -10.96
N VAL A 36 -14.18 -8.43 -10.16
CA VAL A 36 -13.10 -7.54 -10.59
C VAL A 36 -11.83 -8.30 -11.05
N GLY A 37 -11.91 -9.62 -11.17
CA GLY A 37 -10.84 -10.45 -11.73
C GLY A 37 -9.83 -11.00 -10.71
N TYR A 38 -10.06 -10.83 -9.41
CA TYR A 38 -9.24 -11.45 -8.37
C TYR A 38 -9.98 -12.62 -7.71
N GLN A 39 -9.41 -13.81 -7.79
CA GLN A 39 -9.95 -15.03 -7.16
C GLN A 39 -9.05 -15.48 -6.00
N PRO A 40 -9.45 -15.22 -4.75
CA PRO A 40 -8.77 -15.80 -3.60
C PRO A 40 -8.80 -17.32 -3.67
N GLY A 41 -7.64 -17.99 -3.55
CA GLY A 41 -7.55 -19.45 -3.64
C GLY A 41 -7.25 -20.03 -5.03
N ALA A 42 -7.30 -19.21 -6.09
CA ALA A 42 -6.83 -19.56 -7.44
C ALA A 42 -5.81 -18.50 -7.92
N PRO A 43 -4.67 -18.38 -7.24
CA PRO A 43 -3.73 -17.30 -7.51
C PRO A 43 -3.11 -17.43 -8.90
N ARG A 44 -2.90 -16.29 -9.54
CA ARG A 44 -2.04 -16.12 -10.73
C ARG A 44 -0.70 -15.56 -10.25
N ASP A 45 0.32 -15.58 -11.11
CA ASP A 45 1.62 -14.97 -10.76
C ASP A 45 1.51 -13.45 -10.61
N ALA A 46 0.66 -12.82 -11.43
CA ALA A 46 0.40 -11.39 -11.40
C ALA A 46 -1.02 -11.06 -11.88
N TYR A 47 -1.49 -9.87 -11.56
CA TYR A 47 -2.77 -9.30 -11.96
C TYR A 47 -2.54 -7.92 -12.58
N SER A 48 -3.50 -7.39 -13.36
CA SER A 48 -3.41 -6.04 -13.87
C SER A 48 -3.51 -5.00 -12.76
N SER A 49 -2.95 -3.82 -12.97
CA SER A 49 -3.07 -2.71 -12.04
C SER A 49 -4.53 -2.25 -11.90
N LYS A 50 -5.37 -2.45 -12.94
CA LYS A 50 -6.81 -2.24 -12.87
C LYS A 50 -7.44 -3.19 -11.85
N THR A 51 -7.17 -4.50 -11.94
CA THR A 51 -7.67 -5.49 -10.98
C THR A 51 -7.27 -5.12 -9.55
N TRP A 52 -6.03 -4.66 -9.35
CA TRP A 52 -5.56 -4.22 -8.03
C TRP A 52 -6.36 -3.03 -7.49
N ARG A 53 -6.59 -1.99 -8.29
CA ARG A 53 -7.36 -0.81 -7.88
C ARG A 53 -8.80 -1.16 -7.51
N GLU A 54 -9.45 -1.96 -8.36
CA GLU A 54 -10.83 -2.40 -8.14
C GLU A 54 -10.93 -3.30 -6.90
N ALA A 55 -9.96 -4.20 -6.68
CA ALA A 55 -9.90 -5.01 -5.47
C ALA A 55 -9.66 -4.19 -4.20
N LEU A 56 -8.86 -3.11 -4.25
CA LEU A 56 -8.70 -2.17 -3.15
C LEU A 56 -10.01 -1.47 -2.80
N GLU A 57 -10.76 -1.03 -3.81
CA GLU A 57 -12.06 -0.37 -3.61
C GLU A 57 -13.09 -1.32 -2.99
N VAL A 58 -13.16 -2.56 -3.49
CA VAL A 58 -14.00 -3.61 -2.91
C VAL A 58 -13.60 -3.87 -1.45
N ALA A 59 -12.31 -4.05 -1.18
CA ALA A 59 -11.79 -4.28 0.16
C ALA A 59 -12.11 -3.14 1.13
N ARG A 60 -11.97 -1.88 0.67
CA ARG A 60 -12.29 -0.67 1.46
C ARG A 60 -13.75 -0.67 1.87
N ARG A 61 -14.68 -0.85 0.93
CA ARG A 61 -16.12 -0.83 1.20
C ARG A 61 -16.53 -1.92 2.20
N HIS A 62 -15.95 -3.10 2.10
CA HIS A 62 -16.26 -4.21 3.01
C HIS A 62 -15.63 -4.04 4.39
N ALA A 63 -14.38 -3.56 4.45
CA ALA A 63 -13.65 -3.45 5.72
C ALA A 63 -14.02 -2.20 6.52
N TYR A 64 -14.38 -1.10 5.83
CA TYR A 64 -14.56 0.21 6.44
C TYR A 64 -15.78 0.95 5.88
N PRO A 65 -17.00 0.35 5.95
CA PRO A 65 -18.21 0.93 5.34
C PRO A 65 -18.64 2.26 5.98
N GLY A 66 -18.20 2.55 7.21
CA GLY A 66 -18.56 3.76 7.95
C GLY A 66 -17.54 4.90 7.86
N LEU A 67 -16.41 4.68 7.18
CA LEU A 67 -15.39 5.72 7.00
C LEU A 67 -15.58 6.44 5.65
N SER A 68 -15.13 7.69 5.58
CA SER A 68 -14.97 8.37 4.30
C SER A 68 -14.02 7.58 3.39
N GLU A 69 -14.05 7.86 2.08
CA GLU A 69 -13.21 7.18 1.11
C GLU A 69 -11.73 7.27 1.47
N GLY A 70 -11.24 8.48 1.77
CA GLY A 70 -9.84 8.72 2.12
C GLY A 70 -9.43 8.02 3.42
N GLU A 71 -10.24 8.13 4.48
CA GLU A 71 -9.98 7.45 5.75
C GLU A 71 -9.97 5.93 5.59
N GLY A 72 -10.91 5.40 4.79
CA GLY A 72 -10.98 3.97 4.50
C GLY A 72 -9.75 3.47 3.75
N PHE A 73 -9.27 4.19 2.73
CA PHE A 73 -8.02 3.85 2.04
C PHE A 73 -6.80 3.96 2.94
N ARG A 74 -6.73 4.98 3.79
CA ARG A 74 -5.65 5.13 4.78
C ARG A 74 -5.61 3.96 5.75
N ALA A 75 -6.77 3.58 6.30
CA ALA A 75 -6.88 2.41 7.18
C ALA A 75 -6.50 1.11 6.45
N LEU A 76 -6.90 0.98 5.18
CA LEU A 76 -6.57 -0.17 4.35
C LEU A 76 -5.06 -0.25 4.05
N GLY A 77 -4.40 0.88 3.77
CA GLY A 77 -2.96 0.97 3.55
C GLY A 77 -2.16 0.56 4.80
N ARG A 78 -2.58 1.02 6.00
CA ARG A 78 -1.96 0.62 7.27
C ARG A 78 -2.11 -0.89 7.51
N ARG A 79 -3.30 -1.43 7.24
CA ARG A 79 -3.57 -2.87 7.32
C ARG A 79 -2.76 -3.68 6.31
N PHE A 80 -2.62 -3.18 5.08
CA PHE A 80 -1.77 -3.79 4.06
C PHE A 80 -0.31 -3.88 4.52
N ALA A 81 0.27 -2.80 5.05
CA ALA A 81 1.64 -2.80 5.54
C ALA A 81 1.84 -3.81 6.67
N ALA A 82 0.90 -3.88 7.63
CA ALA A 82 0.91 -4.89 8.69
C ALA A 82 0.82 -6.32 8.14
N GLY A 83 -0.03 -6.53 7.14
CA GLY A 83 -0.22 -7.81 6.47
C GLY A 83 0.97 -8.23 5.62
N PHE A 84 1.54 -7.31 4.88
CA PHE A 84 2.75 -7.54 4.10
C PHE A 84 3.90 -8.02 5.01
N GLY A 85 4.01 -7.45 6.21
CA GLY A 85 4.95 -7.89 7.23
C GLY A 85 4.83 -9.37 7.65
N LYS A 86 3.71 -10.04 7.36
CA LYS A 86 3.51 -11.47 7.63
C LYS A 86 3.89 -12.36 6.45
N THR A 87 4.09 -11.82 5.26
CA THR A 87 4.62 -12.57 4.11
C THR A 87 6.08 -12.96 4.32
N VAL A 88 6.60 -13.90 3.53
CA VAL A 88 8.01 -14.32 3.63
C VAL A 88 8.96 -13.13 3.50
N VAL A 89 8.75 -12.27 2.49
CA VAL A 89 9.56 -11.07 2.26
C VAL A 89 9.38 -10.06 3.39
N GLY A 90 8.15 -9.86 3.84
CA GLY A 90 7.84 -8.91 4.91
C GLY A 90 8.38 -9.34 6.28
N ARG A 91 8.46 -10.66 6.57
CA ARG A 91 9.11 -11.15 7.80
C ARG A 91 10.59 -10.81 7.83
N VAL A 92 11.30 -11.01 6.72
CA VAL A 92 12.70 -10.58 6.61
C VAL A 92 12.80 -9.06 6.83
N PHE A 93 11.94 -8.28 6.20
CA PHE A 93 11.89 -6.83 6.40
C PHE A 93 11.68 -6.46 7.87
N ARG A 94 10.66 -7.02 8.54
CA ARG A 94 10.37 -6.73 9.96
C ARG A 94 11.52 -7.11 10.91
N THR A 95 12.28 -8.14 10.59
CA THR A 95 13.43 -8.56 11.40
C THR A 95 14.62 -7.62 11.19
N VAL A 96 14.81 -7.15 9.97
CA VAL A 96 16.01 -6.39 9.58
C VAL A 96 15.80 -4.88 9.72
N ALA A 97 14.59 -4.37 9.46
CA ALA A 97 14.29 -2.94 9.53
C ALA A 97 14.69 -2.29 10.87
N PRO A 98 14.38 -2.88 12.05
CA PRO A 98 14.79 -2.30 13.33
C PRO A 98 16.31 -2.14 13.49
N LEU A 99 17.11 -2.98 12.81
CA LEU A 99 18.57 -2.90 12.85
C LEU A 99 19.12 -1.71 12.06
N PHE A 100 18.40 -1.28 11.03
CA PHE A 100 18.80 -0.14 10.19
C PHE A 100 18.19 1.20 10.61
N GLY A 101 17.15 1.15 11.44
CA GLY A 101 16.42 2.32 11.90
C GLY A 101 15.36 2.82 10.92
N VAL A 102 14.48 3.70 11.41
CA VAL A 102 13.34 4.22 10.69
C VAL A 102 13.75 5.02 9.44
N ASP A 103 14.80 5.85 9.55
CA ASP A 103 15.25 6.71 8.46
C ASP A 103 15.67 5.91 7.21
N ARG A 104 16.54 4.91 7.40
CA ARG A 104 16.97 4.05 6.29
C ARG A 104 15.81 3.24 5.70
N THR A 105 14.88 2.83 6.55
CA THR A 105 13.70 2.10 6.13
C THR A 105 12.82 2.99 5.24
N LEU A 106 12.53 4.21 5.66
CA LEU A 106 11.75 5.18 4.87
C LEU A 106 12.45 5.54 3.56
N LEU A 107 13.74 5.79 3.57
CA LEU A 107 14.51 6.07 2.35
C LEU A 107 14.55 4.89 1.37
N SER A 108 14.24 3.67 1.81
CA SER A 108 14.13 2.50 0.93
C SER A 108 12.75 2.32 0.29
N VAL A 109 11.72 3.05 0.76
CA VAL A 109 10.33 2.95 0.26
C VAL A 109 10.23 3.11 -1.26
N PRO A 110 10.89 4.08 -1.91
CA PRO A 110 10.83 4.23 -3.37
C PRO A 110 11.21 2.95 -4.11
N ARG A 111 12.26 2.26 -3.66
CA ARG A 111 12.71 1.00 -4.26
C ARG A 111 11.64 -0.09 -4.14
N TYR A 112 10.97 -0.21 -3.00
CA TYR A 112 9.92 -1.21 -2.81
C TYR A 112 8.69 -0.90 -3.65
N LEU A 113 8.23 0.35 -3.66
CA LEU A 113 7.09 0.76 -4.48
C LEU A 113 7.34 0.51 -5.96
N HIS A 114 8.54 0.78 -6.46
CA HIS A 114 8.90 0.50 -7.85
C HIS A 114 8.88 -1.00 -8.20
N THR A 115 9.13 -1.91 -7.24
CA THR A 115 9.04 -3.37 -7.51
C THR A 115 7.60 -3.87 -7.66
N VAL A 116 6.62 -3.14 -7.14
CA VAL A 116 5.18 -3.52 -7.19
C VAL A 116 4.38 -2.65 -8.16
N ARG A 117 4.84 -1.44 -8.44
CA ARG A 117 4.23 -0.45 -9.34
C ARG A 117 5.31 0.18 -10.21
N ARG A 118 5.67 -0.49 -11.32
CA ARG A 118 6.80 -0.07 -12.19
C ARG A 118 6.63 1.31 -12.81
N ARG A 119 5.39 1.73 -13.07
CA ARG A 119 5.08 3.05 -13.66
C ARG A 119 5.01 4.16 -12.61
N MET A 120 4.88 3.82 -11.33
CA MET A 120 4.91 4.78 -10.26
C MET A 120 6.34 5.28 -10.04
N ARG A 121 6.53 6.58 -10.10
CA ARG A 121 7.79 7.24 -9.73
C ARG A 121 7.65 7.79 -8.33
N VAL A 122 8.62 7.52 -7.48
CA VAL A 122 8.57 7.91 -6.07
C VAL A 122 9.94 8.39 -5.65
N GLU A 123 9.96 9.50 -4.94
CA GLU A 123 11.13 10.03 -4.24
C GLU A 123 10.77 10.24 -2.77
N MET A 124 11.74 10.00 -1.88
CA MET A 124 11.59 10.21 -0.44
C MET A 124 12.72 11.10 0.03
N HIS A 125 12.38 12.22 0.64
CA HIS A 125 13.33 13.25 1.10
C HIS A 125 13.18 13.48 2.59
N ALA A 126 14.29 13.43 3.34
CA ALA A 126 14.35 13.95 4.69
C ALA A 126 14.30 15.48 4.63
N VAL A 127 13.29 16.09 5.27
CA VAL A 127 13.09 17.55 5.26
C VAL A 127 13.25 18.17 6.64
N GLY A 128 13.59 17.37 7.64
CA GLY A 128 13.86 17.78 9.02
C GLY A 128 14.04 16.56 9.92
N ALA A 129 14.31 16.80 11.19
CA ALA A 129 14.30 15.74 12.19
C ALA A 129 12.89 15.13 12.25
N ASN A 130 12.78 13.81 12.14
CA ASN A 130 11.51 13.08 12.17
C ASN A 130 10.46 13.61 11.17
N ARG A 131 10.91 14.16 10.03
CA ARG A 131 10.03 14.72 9.01
C ARG A 131 10.54 14.38 7.62
N TYR A 132 9.66 13.72 6.85
CA TYR A 132 9.95 13.27 5.50
C TYR A 132 8.87 13.76 4.53
N ARG A 133 9.28 13.99 3.29
CA ARG A 133 8.39 14.27 2.17
C ARG A 133 8.52 13.16 1.14
N LEU A 134 7.40 12.57 0.78
CA LEU A 134 7.28 11.69 -0.37
C LEU A 134 6.69 12.48 -1.52
N VAL A 135 7.35 12.45 -2.68
CA VAL A 135 6.85 13.00 -3.95
C VAL A 135 6.64 11.83 -4.89
N ALA A 136 5.45 11.74 -5.47
CA ALA A 136 5.13 10.65 -6.36
C ALA A 136 4.34 11.09 -7.59
N SER A 137 4.53 10.33 -8.68
CA SER A 137 3.69 10.37 -9.86
C SER A 137 3.22 8.96 -10.20
N ASP A 138 1.91 8.78 -10.31
CA ASP A 138 1.25 7.51 -10.61
C ASP A 138 0.09 7.78 -11.57
N PRO A 139 -0.05 7.05 -12.70
CA PRO A 139 -1.19 7.19 -13.60
C PRO A 139 -2.57 7.03 -12.91
N HIS A 140 -2.58 6.36 -11.77
CA HIS A 140 -3.79 6.14 -10.97
C HIS A 140 -3.45 6.32 -9.48
N PRO A 141 -3.31 7.57 -9.01
CA PRO A 141 -2.84 7.84 -7.67
C PRO A 141 -3.87 7.43 -6.62
N ASN A 142 -3.39 6.87 -5.52
CA ASN A 142 -4.15 6.69 -4.29
C ASN A 142 -3.29 7.15 -3.11
N PRO A 143 -3.15 8.47 -2.90
CA PRO A 143 -2.27 9.02 -1.88
C PRO A 143 -2.66 8.58 -0.47
N GLU A 144 -3.94 8.43 -0.18
CA GLU A 144 -4.41 8.01 1.14
C GLU A 144 -4.00 6.57 1.48
N PHE A 145 -4.03 5.67 0.49
CA PHE A 145 -3.53 4.31 0.68
C PHE A 145 -2.01 4.31 0.95
N ILE A 146 -1.25 5.12 0.22
CA ILE A 146 0.20 5.25 0.44
C ILE A 146 0.49 5.88 1.81
N ALA A 147 -0.27 6.92 2.22
CA ALA A 147 -0.17 7.49 3.57
C ALA A 147 -0.38 6.42 4.65
N GLY A 148 -1.39 5.58 4.48
CA GLY A 148 -1.62 4.44 5.36
C GLY A 148 -0.46 3.45 5.39
N CYS A 149 0.14 3.13 4.24
CA CYS A 149 1.33 2.26 4.18
C CYS A 149 2.52 2.85 4.95
N LEU A 150 2.76 4.17 4.84
CA LEU A 150 3.81 4.85 5.58
C LEU A 150 3.59 4.78 7.10
N LEU A 151 2.34 5.01 7.55
CA LEU A 151 1.99 4.84 8.96
C LEU A 151 2.22 3.41 9.44
N GLY A 152 1.85 2.41 8.63
CA GLY A 152 2.11 1.01 8.94
C GLY A 152 3.60 0.65 8.99
N ILE A 153 4.47 1.39 8.30
CA ILE A 153 5.92 1.28 8.47
C ILE A 153 6.34 1.81 9.84
N LEU A 154 5.83 2.97 10.28
CA LEU A 154 6.13 3.51 11.61
C LEU A 154 5.69 2.56 12.73
N ASP A 155 4.57 1.84 12.54
CA ASP A 155 4.09 0.82 13.48
C ASP A 155 5.11 -0.30 13.72
N VAL A 156 5.92 -0.65 12.74
CA VAL A 156 7.00 -1.66 12.90
C VAL A 156 8.01 -1.23 13.94
N PHE A 157 8.20 0.09 14.09
CA PHE A 157 9.11 0.69 15.06
C PHE A 157 8.41 1.11 16.36
N SER A 158 7.11 0.87 16.49
CA SER A 158 6.28 1.36 17.61
C SER A 158 6.34 2.90 17.74
N ILE A 159 6.39 3.58 16.60
CA ILE A 159 6.45 5.03 16.50
C ILE A 159 5.07 5.55 16.11
N GLU A 160 4.55 6.50 16.87
CA GLU A 160 3.34 7.24 16.51
C GLU A 160 3.69 8.41 15.61
N GLY A 161 2.97 8.51 14.48
CA GLY A 161 3.19 9.58 13.52
C GLY A 161 1.94 9.93 12.73
N GLU A 162 2.09 10.94 11.91
CA GLU A 162 1.05 11.45 11.02
C GLU A 162 1.56 11.48 9.58
N ALA A 163 0.69 11.09 8.64
CA ALA A 163 0.93 11.20 7.21
C ALA A 163 -0.15 12.08 6.59
N VAL A 164 0.22 13.21 6.02
CA VAL A 164 -0.70 14.20 5.46
C VAL A 164 -0.49 14.29 3.95
N VAL A 165 -1.56 14.23 3.16
CA VAL A 165 -1.54 14.54 1.74
C VAL A 165 -1.44 16.06 1.59
N THR A 166 -0.32 16.55 1.09
CA THR A 166 -0.05 17.99 0.93
C THR A 166 -0.32 18.49 -0.48
N LEU A 167 -0.31 17.59 -1.46
CA LEU A 167 -0.67 17.84 -2.85
C LEU A 167 -1.34 16.59 -3.44
N ALA A 168 -2.38 16.78 -4.26
CA ALA A 168 -2.98 15.75 -5.11
C ALA A 168 -3.54 16.39 -6.37
N GLU A 169 -2.79 16.36 -7.47
CA GLU A 169 -3.13 16.98 -8.75
C GLU A 169 -2.81 16.05 -9.93
N GLY A 170 -3.85 15.57 -10.60
CA GLY A 170 -3.68 14.62 -11.71
C GLY A 170 -2.95 13.37 -11.29
N GLU A 171 -1.83 13.10 -11.94
CA GLU A 171 -0.97 11.93 -11.61
C GLU A 171 -0.02 12.20 -10.45
N ARG A 172 0.20 13.46 -10.07
CA ARG A 172 1.16 13.87 -9.04
C ARG A 172 0.50 13.97 -7.68
N PHE A 173 1.20 13.49 -6.65
CA PHE A 173 0.85 13.72 -5.26
C PHE A 173 2.07 13.86 -4.36
N GLU A 174 1.90 14.54 -3.23
CA GLU A 174 2.92 14.69 -2.20
C GLU A 174 2.33 14.33 -0.83
N LEU A 175 3.14 13.68 -0.03
CA LEU A 175 2.83 13.33 1.35
C LEU A 175 3.90 13.88 2.27
N GLU A 176 3.47 14.40 3.39
CA GLU A 176 4.36 14.72 4.50
C GLU A 176 4.14 13.71 5.63
N LEU A 177 5.23 13.06 6.05
CA LEU A 177 5.26 12.12 7.16
C LEU A 177 6.04 12.75 8.32
N THR A 178 5.41 12.80 9.50
CA THR A 178 6.04 13.32 10.73
C THR A 178 5.80 12.35 11.88
N TRP A 179 6.74 12.33 12.84
CA TRP A 179 6.58 11.54 14.07
C TRP A 179 7.32 12.18 15.24
N ARG A 180 7.05 11.69 16.44
CA ARG A 180 7.64 12.15 17.70
C ARG A 180 8.41 11.04 18.40
#